data_b6731717f85b487c00ce1fb3679086d8
#
_entry.id   b6731717f85b487c00ce1fb3679086d8
#
_cell.length_a   1.000
_cell.length_b   1.000
_cell.length_c   1.000
_cell.angle_alpha   90.00
_cell.angle_beta   90.00
_cell.angle_gamma   90.00
#
_symmetry.space_group_name_H-M   'P 1'
#
loop_
_entity.id
_entity.type
_entity.pdbx_description
1 polymer ?
#
loop_
_entity_poly.entity_id
_entity_poly.type
_entity_poly.pdbx_seq_one_letter_code
_entity_poly.pdbx_strand_id
1 'polypeptide(L)'
;TPALMEDFEDSGNLAKWTIKNEGNRGWLWQKNEKYKEPYAGNYSMRLLEAWEDIHQDEYLISPVFTNGKSLTFYSKSTAPQKNNPQNFYYVEVSSDGGTTWKQIWDLKTDCSVVNKYSCVDIDLSPYMSDNMKIAFHAYDTNQTGLSYWWHIDDVAIYPQVEHSMITGYAIYRNGEKIGNSVTSTFTDIAPLSGENVYTVRAE
;
A
#
# COMPACT_ATOMS: atom_id res chain seq x y z
N THR A 1 -9.69 -7.36 4.58
CA THR A 1 -9.59 -5.95 5.06
C THR A 1 -8.12 -5.56 5.07
N PRO A 2 -7.73 -4.38 4.56
CA PRO A 2 -6.36 -3.90 4.63
C PRO A 2 -5.92 -3.70 6.09
N ALA A 3 -4.63 -3.87 6.37
CA ALA A 3 -4.02 -3.59 7.67
C ALA A 3 -3.86 -2.07 7.90
N LEU A 4 -3.71 -1.32 6.81
CA LEU A 4 -3.70 0.14 6.75
C LEU A 4 -4.37 0.56 5.45
N MET A 5 -5.17 1.62 5.48
CA MET A 5 -5.71 2.28 4.31
C MET A 5 -5.76 3.79 4.55
N GLU A 6 -5.27 4.56 3.59
CA GLU A 6 -5.21 6.02 3.64
C GLU A 6 -5.50 6.60 2.26
N ASP A 7 -6.61 7.27 2.13
CA ASP A 7 -7.04 7.98 0.92
C ASP A 7 -6.83 9.50 1.01
N PHE A 8 -6.27 9.96 2.13
CA PHE A 8 -6.00 11.35 2.44
C PHE A 8 -7.22 12.30 2.44
N GLU A 9 -8.44 11.76 2.44
CA GLU A 9 -9.66 12.58 2.47
C GLU A 9 -10.03 13.05 3.88
N ASP A 10 -9.51 12.40 4.93
CA ASP A 10 -9.80 12.71 6.33
C ASP A 10 -8.54 13.19 7.08
N SER A 11 -8.57 14.44 7.54
CA SER A 11 -7.48 15.01 8.34
C SER A 11 -7.21 14.25 9.66
N GLY A 12 -8.23 13.58 10.23
CA GLY A 12 -8.08 12.76 11.43
C GLY A 12 -7.30 11.48 11.17
N ASN A 13 -7.42 10.89 9.99
CA ASN A 13 -6.59 9.78 9.55
C ASN A 13 -5.16 10.24 9.23
N LEU A 14 -5.03 11.33 8.50
CA LEU A 14 -3.72 11.92 8.20
C LEU A 14 -2.95 12.29 9.47
N ALA A 15 -3.61 12.71 10.54
CA ALA A 15 -2.98 13.03 11.82
C ALA A 15 -2.26 11.84 12.49
N LYS A 16 -2.52 10.61 12.03
CA LYS A 16 -1.81 9.39 12.48
C LYS A 16 -0.46 9.18 11.75
N TRP A 17 -0.28 9.86 10.63
CA TRP A 17 0.97 9.86 9.88
C TRP A 17 1.95 10.85 10.47
N THR A 18 3.24 10.57 10.35
CA THR A 18 4.30 11.49 10.75
C THR A 18 4.86 12.18 9.51
N ILE A 19 4.79 13.51 9.48
CA ILE A 19 5.42 14.33 8.46
C ILE A 19 6.67 14.95 9.08
N LYS A 20 7.84 14.70 8.47
CA LYS A 20 9.08 15.41 8.79
C LYS A 20 9.47 16.20 7.57
N ASN A 21 9.50 17.51 7.71
CA ASN A 21 9.93 18.43 6.68
C ASN A 21 11.10 19.27 7.21
N GLU A 22 12.14 19.40 6.41
CA GLU A 22 13.18 20.38 6.64
C GLU A 22 12.83 21.73 5.99
N GLY A 23 12.87 22.77 6.75
CA GLY A 23 12.44 24.10 6.32
C GLY A 23 10.92 24.25 6.17
N ASN A 24 10.50 25.03 5.18
CA ASN A 24 9.09 25.35 4.89
C ASN A 24 8.56 24.69 3.60
N ARG A 25 9.31 23.78 3.04
CA ARG A 25 8.95 22.94 1.89
C ARG A 25 9.00 21.48 2.30
N GLY A 26 8.35 20.60 1.55
CA GLY A 26 8.30 19.17 1.84
C GLY A 26 6.90 18.60 1.61
N TRP A 27 6.51 17.63 2.41
CA TRP A 27 5.20 17.00 2.31
C TRP A 27 4.10 17.91 2.83
N LEU A 28 3.03 18.06 2.03
CA LEU A 28 1.83 18.80 2.42
C LEU A 28 0.55 18.06 1.98
N TRP A 29 -0.53 18.29 2.69
CA TRP A 29 -1.87 17.87 2.34
C TRP A 29 -2.44 18.78 1.26
N GLN A 30 -2.47 18.32 0.03
CA GLN A 30 -2.81 19.09 -1.14
C GLN A 30 -4.29 18.91 -1.50
N LYS A 31 -5.05 19.99 -1.44
CA LYS A 31 -6.41 20.04 -1.99
C LYS A 31 -6.38 20.02 -3.51
N ASN A 32 -7.43 19.42 -4.08
CA ASN A 32 -7.66 19.42 -5.53
C ASN A 32 -7.69 20.85 -6.08
N GLU A 33 -6.73 21.13 -6.94
CA GLU A 33 -6.57 22.39 -7.66
C GLU A 33 -6.05 22.09 -9.07
N LYS A 34 -6.24 23.01 -10.00
CA LYS A 34 -5.72 22.86 -11.37
C LYS A 34 -4.22 22.54 -11.36
N TYR A 35 -3.85 21.48 -12.05
CA TYR A 35 -2.48 20.89 -12.13
C TYR A 35 -1.98 20.21 -10.85
N LYS A 36 -2.82 20.09 -9.83
CA LYS A 36 -2.50 19.45 -8.55
C LYS A 36 -3.59 18.45 -8.17
N GLU A 37 -4.24 17.86 -9.17
CA GLU A 37 -5.35 16.96 -8.97
C GLU A 37 -4.86 15.68 -8.25
N PRO A 38 -5.60 15.20 -7.22
CA PRO A 38 -5.38 13.90 -6.61
C PRO A 38 -5.67 12.78 -7.63
N TYR A 39 -5.33 11.55 -7.29
CA TYR A 39 -5.76 10.37 -8.07
C TYR A 39 -7.27 10.19 -7.95
N ALA A 40 -7.78 10.24 -6.72
CA ALA A 40 -9.20 10.18 -6.42
C ALA A 40 -9.59 11.26 -5.41
N GLY A 41 -10.89 11.50 -5.21
CA GLY A 41 -11.39 12.41 -4.20
C GLY A 41 -10.99 13.87 -4.37
N ASN A 42 -10.70 14.52 -3.23
CA ASN A 42 -10.42 15.96 -3.14
C ASN A 42 -9.03 16.30 -2.62
N TYR A 43 -8.30 15.33 -2.06
CA TYR A 43 -6.99 15.55 -1.45
C TYR A 43 -6.00 14.45 -1.81
N SER A 44 -4.72 14.77 -1.76
CA SER A 44 -3.60 13.84 -1.84
C SER A 44 -2.43 14.37 -1.03
N MET A 45 -1.42 13.56 -0.76
CA MET A 45 -0.14 14.08 -0.27
C MET A 45 0.72 14.52 -1.43
N ARG A 46 1.31 15.71 -1.31
CA ARG A 46 2.23 16.26 -2.29
C ARG A 46 3.53 16.67 -1.62
N LEU A 47 4.64 16.17 -2.16
CA LEU A 47 5.96 16.68 -1.88
C LEU A 47 6.23 17.89 -2.77
N LEU A 48 6.64 19.02 -2.16
CA LEU A 48 7.05 20.21 -2.88
C LEU A 48 8.54 20.16 -3.21
N GLU A 49 8.85 20.46 -4.45
CA GLU A 49 10.19 20.80 -4.88
C GLU A 49 10.65 22.13 -4.28
N ALA A 50 11.94 22.27 -4.01
CA ALA A 50 12.55 23.55 -3.67
C ALA A 50 13.21 24.18 -4.89
N TRP A 51 13.13 25.50 -4.99
CA TRP A 51 13.70 26.30 -6.09
C TRP A 51 14.89 27.15 -5.64
N GLU A 52 15.28 26.99 -4.40
CA GLU A 52 16.33 27.76 -3.73
C GLU A 52 17.33 26.79 -3.09
N ASP A 53 18.48 27.25 -2.67
CA ASP A 53 19.52 26.49 -1.99
C ASP A 53 19.08 26.07 -0.58
N ILE A 54 18.07 25.21 -0.52
CA ILE A 54 17.49 24.67 0.71
C ILE A 54 17.67 23.15 0.65
N HIS A 55 18.43 22.62 1.59
CA HIS A 55 18.50 21.17 1.80
C HIS A 55 17.11 20.61 2.14
N GLN A 56 16.77 19.50 1.52
CA GLN A 56 15.54 18.76 1.81
C GLN A 56 15.89 17.32 2.19
N ASP A 57 15.26 16.85 3.29
CA ASP A 57 15.27 15.47 3.78
C ASP A 57 13.89 15.18 4.38
N GLU A 58 12.96 14.80 3.50
CA GLU A 58 11.52 14.89 3.73
C GLU A 58 10.88 13.51 3.85
N TYR A 59 10.17 13.27 4.95
CA TYR A 59 9.51 11.99 5.20
C TYR A 59 8.00 12.14 5.40
N LEU A 60 7.26 11.22 4.76
CA LEU A 60 5.88 10.91 5.07
C LEU A 60 5.85 9.47 5.59
N ILE A 61 5.67 9.29 6.90
CA ILE A 61 5.80 8.00 7.59
C ILE A 61 4.44 7.52 8.07
N SER A 62 4.09 6.28 7.75
CA SER A 62 2.84 5.66 8.18
C SER A 62 2.76 5.46 9.69
N PRO A 63 1.54 5.34 10.27
CA PRO A 63 1.38 4.68 11.55
C PRO A 63 1.93 3.24 11.49
N VAL A 64 2.11 2.62 12.67
CA VAL A 64 2.49 1.21 12.78
C VAL A 64 1.36 0.32 12.25
N PHE A 65 1.73 -0.71 11.52
CA PHE A 65 0.84 -1.80 11.10
C PHE A 65 1.52 -3.16 11.33
N THR A 66 0.72 -4.23 11.30
CA THR A 66 1.16 -5.59 11.62
C THR A 66 1.05 -6.47 10.39
N ASN A 67 2.09 -7.29 10.13
CA ASN A 67 2.06 -8.35 9.12
C ASN A 67 1.59 -7.92 7.73
N GLY A 68 1.99 -6.73 7.28
CA GLY A 68 1.74 -6.26 5.93
C GLY A 68 2.49 -7.09 4.90
N LYS A 69 1.77 -7.66 3.92
CA LYS A 69 2.33 -8.49 2.86
C LYS A 69 2.53 -7.74 1.56
N SER A 70 1.65 -6.82 1.22
CA SER A 70 1.79 -5.97 0.05
C SER A 70 1.42 -4.53 0.35
N LEU A 71 2.10 -3.61 -0.32
CA LEU A 71 1.82 -2.19 -0.33
C LEU A 71 1.36 -1.79 -1.73
N THR A 72 0.20 -1.15 -1.82
CA THR A 72 -0.22 -0.47 -3.05
C THR A 72 -0.41 1.01 -2.80
N PHE A 73 -0.11 1.83 -3.79
CA PHE A 73 -0.38 3.27 -3.78
C PHE A 73 -0.38 3.84 -5.20
N TYR A 74 -0.97 5.01 -5.37
CA TYR A 74 -0.89 5.75 -6.62
C TYR A 74 0.18 6.83 -6.53
N SER A 75 1.05 6.88 -7.55
CA SER A 75 2.19 7.78 -7.63
C SER A 75 2.15 8.62 -8.89
N LYS A 76 2.45 9.92 -8.79
CA LYS A 76 2.56 10.85 -9.91
C LYS A 76 3.72 11.80 -9.68
N SER A 77 4.64 11.87 -10.65
CA SER A 77 5.80 12.79 -10.62
C SER A 77 6.34 13.05 -12.01
N THR A 78 7.21 14.03 -12.15
CA THR A 78 8.05 14.24 -13.33
C THR A 78 9.48 13.69 -13.15
N ALA A 79 9.84 13.25 -11.94
CA ALA A 79 11.18 12.75 -11.61
C ALA A 79 11.71 11.61 -12.52
N PRO A 80 10.89 10.63 -12.97
CA PRO A 80 11.38 9.55 -13.82
C PRO A 80 11.99 9.98 -15.16
N GLN A 81 11.59 11.14 -15.70
CA GLN A 81 12.16 11.68 -16.95
C GLN A 81 13.39 12.57 -16.75
N LYS A 82 13.70 12.91 -15.51
CA LYS A 82 14.69 13.92 -15.20
C LYS A 82 15.88 13.30 -14.51
N ASN A 83 17.03 13.63 -15.02
CA ASN A 83 18.27 13.06 -14.53
C ASN A 83 19.00 14.03 -13.60
N ASN A 84 18.41 14.29 -12.41
CA ASN A 84 19.16 14.92 -11.34
C ASN A 84 19.77 13.83 -10.44
N PRO A 85 21.07 13.52 -10.54
CA PRO A 85 21.70 12.45 -9.79
C PRO A 85 21.81 12.75 -8.28
N GLN A 86 21.51 13.97 -7.86
CA GLN A 86 21.60 14.43 -6.48
C GLN A 86 20.26 14.35 -5.74
N ASN A 87 19.17 14.03 -6.44
CA ASN A 87 17.84 13.91 -5.85
C ASN A 87 17.40 12.44 -5.78
N PHE A 88 16.87 12.04 -4.65
CA PHE A 88 16.43 10.68 -4.34
C PHE A 88 14.98 10.69 -3.86
N TYR A 89 14.18 9.68 -4.30
CA TYR A 89 12.75 9.55 -4.00
C TYR A 89 12.45 8.09 -3.80
N TYR A 90 12.36 7.66 -2.55
CA TYR A 90 12.28 6.26 -2.17
C TYR A 90 11.00 5.91 -1.43
N VAL A 91 10.57 4.67 -1.57
CA VAL A 91 9.74 4.02 -0.57
C VAL A 91 10.65 3.15 0.27
N GLU A 92 10.53 3.29 1.57
CA GLU A 92 11.30 2.55 2.56
C GLU A 92 10.37 1.78 3.50
N VAL A 93 10.82 0.65 3.99
CA VAL A 93 10.12 -0.16 4.99
C VAL A 93 10.96 -0.31 6.24
N SER A 94 10.30 -0.29 7.38
CA SER A 94 10.85 -0.64 8.68
C SER A 94 10.09 -1.84 9.24
N SER A 95 10.79 -2.81 9.80
CA SER A 95 10.24 -3.97 10.51
C SER A 95 10.33 -3.83 12.04
N ASP A 96 10.85 -2.72 12.54
CA ASP A 96 11.17 -2.46 13.94
C ASP A 96 10.61 -1.13 14.48
N GLY A 97 9.46 -0.70 13.93
CA GLY A 97 8.74 0.50 14.38
C GLY A 97 9.37 1.82 13.96
N GLY A 98 10.27 1.80 12.97
CA GLY A 98 10.93 2.99 12.45
C GLY A 98 12.32 3.22 13.02
N THR A 99 12.93 2.21 13.67
CA THR A 99 14.32 2.29 14.16
C THR A 99 15.32 2.13 13.03
N THR A 100 15.08 1.15 12.14
CA THR A 100 15.88 0.94 10.93
C THR A 100 14.99 0.94 9.70
N TRP A 101 15.54 1.41 8.58
CA TRP A 101 14.83 1.55 7.31
C TRP A 101 15.57 0.86 6.18
N LYS A 102 14.81 0.26 5.27
CA LYS A 102 15.32 -0.34 4.06
C LYS A 102 14.57 0.18 2.85
N GLN A 103 15.31 0.69 1.86
CA GLN A 103 14.76 1.07 0.57
C GLN A 103 14.20 -0.17 -0.14
N ILE A 104 12.97 -0.05 -0.66
CA ILE A 104 12.25 -1.12 -1.36
C ILE A 104 11.76 -0.69 -2.75
N TRP A 105 11.79 0.60 -3.06
CA TRP A 105 11.37 1.14 -4.34
C TRP A 105 12.01 2.51 -4.59
N ASP A 106 12.31 2.82 -5.84
CA ASP A 106 12.89 4.09 -6.28
C ASP A 106 12.03 4.67 -7.42
N LEU A 107 11.45 5.85 -7.19
CA LEU A 107 10.62 6.55 -8.16
C LEU A 107 11.33 6.77 -9.51
N LYS A 108 12.63 6.97 -9.52
CA LYS A 108 13.40 7.30 -10.73
C LYS A 108 13.74 6.09 -11.58
N THR A 109 13.93 4.92 -10.95
CA THR A 109 14.35 3.69 -11.63
C THR A 109 13.22 2.70 -11.82
N ASP A 110 12.28 2.63 -10.88
CA ASP A 110 11.21 1.63 -10.84
C ASP A 110 9.89 2.13 -11.44
N CYS A 111 9.79 3.45 -11.70
CA CYS A 111 8.63 4.06 -12.35
C CYS A 111 8.98 4.59 -13.74
N SER A 112 8.29 4.11 -14.77
CA SER A 112 8.43 4.59 -16.15
C SER A 112 7.37 5.64 -16.53
N VAL A 113 6.33 5.81 -15.70
CA VAL A 113 5.21 6.71 -15.98
C VAL A 113 5.52 8.12 -15.49
N VAL A 114 5.35 9.10 -16.37
CA VAL A 114 5.70 10.49 -16.10
C VAL A 114 4.47 11.39 -16.17
N ASN A 115 4.34 12.25 -15.17
CA ASN A 115 3.27 13.25 -15.06
C ASN A 115 1.83 12.69 -15.16
N LYS A 116 1.68 11.42 -14.82
CA LYS A 116 0.39 10.73 -14.70
C LYS A 116 0.44 9.81 -13.49
N TYR A 117 -0.71 9.56 -12.88
CA TYR A 117 -0.81 8.55 -11.84
C TYR A 117 -0.59 7.15 -12.41
N SER A 118 0.18 6.37 -11.68
CA SER A 118 0.33 4.94 -11.88
C SER A 118 0.18 4.22 -10.55
N CYS A 119 -0.43 3.05 -10.57
CA CYS A 119 -0.48 2.18 -9.41
C CYS A 119 0.89 1.50 -9.24
N VAL A 120 1.40 1.55 -8.03
CA VAL A 120 2.60 0.83 -7.60
C VAL A 120 2.17 -0.30 -6.69
N ASP A 121 2.75 -1.48 -6.85
CA ASP A 121 2.52 -2.66 -6.01
C ASP A 121 3.87 -3.23 -5.60
N ILE A 122 4.09 -3.35 -4.28
CA ILE A 122 5.37 -3.77 -3.70
C ILE A 122 5.12 -4.95 -2.75
N ASP A 123 5.87 -6.04 -2.95
CA ASP A 123 5.88 -7.18 -2.03
C ASP A 123 6.63 -6.83 -0.73
N LEU A 124 5.91 -6.83 0.38
CA LEU A 124 6.44 -6.62 1.72
C LEU A 124 6.74 -7.93 2.47
N SER A 125 6.47 -9.10 1.87
CA SER A 125 6.64 -10.40 2.53
C SER A 125 8.01 -10.60 3.17
N PRO A 126 9.15 -10.12 2.58
CA PRO A 126 10.46 -10.27 3.20
C PRO A 126 10.67 -9.46 4.49
N TYR A 127 9.77 -8.50 4.78
CA TYR A 127 9.90 -7.54 5.87
C TYR A 127 8.84 -7.70 6.97
N MET A 128 7.98 -8.71 6.87
CA MET A 128 6.83 -8.90 7.75
C MET A 128 7.24 -8.95 9.22
N SER A 129 6.55 -8.19 10.04
CA SER A 129 6.66 -8.16 11.50
C SER A 129 5.40 -7.57 12.13
N ASP A 130 5.31 -7.64 13.45
CA ASP A 130 4.22 -7.01 14.21
C ASP A 130 4.39 -5.50 14.39
N ASN A 131 5.50 -4.93 13.93
CA ASN A 131 5.85 -3.53 14.17
C ASN A 131 6.40 -2.87 12.89
N MET A 132 5.61 -2.94 11.82
CA MET A 132 6.00 -2.41 10.52
C MET A 132 5.61 -0.94 10.35
N LYS A 133 6.41 -0.21 9.60
CA LYS A 133 6.08 1.10 9.01
C LYS A 133 6.57 1.19 7.58
N ILE A 134 5.97 2.06 6.79
CA ILE A 134 6.51 2.53 5.52
C ILE A 134 6.82 4.01 5.60
N ALA A 135 7.75 4.47 4.78
CA ALA A 135 8.05 5.88 4.58
C ALA A 135 8.16 6.20 3.07
N PHE A 136 7.53 7.28 2.67
CA PHE A 136 7.84 7.97 1.42
C PHE A 136 8.89 9.02 1.75
N HIS A 137 10.11 8.80 1.29
CA HIS A 137 11.29 9.56 1.65
C HIS A 137 11.91 10.20 0.42
N ALA A 138 12.17 11.49 0.48
CA ALA A 138 12.88 12.19 -0.59
C ALA A 138 13.89 13.16 -0.01
N TYR A 139 15.10 13.16 -0.59
CA TYR A 139 16.19 14.01 -0.13
C TYR A 139 17.13 14.43 -1.27
N ASP A 140 17.85 15.50 -1.04
CA ASP A 140 18.94 15.94 -1.91
C ASP A 140 20.30 15.78 -1.20
N THR A 141 21.37 15.60 -1.99
CA THR A 141 22.74 15.46 -1.47
C THR A 141 23.63 16.66 -1.74
N ASN A 142 23.14 17.68 -2.44
CA ASN A 142 23.91 18.84 -2.86
C ASN A 142 23.42 20.17 -2.27
N GLN A 143 22.46 20.11 -1.35
CA GLN A 143 21.88 21.28 -0.66
C GLN A 143 21.23 22.31 -1.58
N THR A 144 20.79 21.89 -2.76
CA THR A 144 20.05 22.74 -3.71
C THR A 144 18.56 22.46 -3.73
N GLY A 145 18.11 21.54 -2.87
CA GLY A 145 16.75 21.08 -2.78
C GLY A 145 16.34 20.07 -3.85
N LEU A 146 15.15 19.55 -3.69
CA LEU A 146 14.53 18.62 -4.62
C LEU A 146 14.02 19.36 -5.86
N SER A 147 14.33 18.82 -7.04
CA SER A 147 13.99 19.44 -8.33
C SER A 147 12.61 19.05 -8.83
N TYR A 148 11.97 18.02 -8.22
CA TYR A 148 10.72 17.45 -8.72
C TYR A 148 9.74 17.21 -7.59
N TRP A 149 8.48 17.59 -7.83
CA TRP A 149 7.36 17.26 -6.96
C TRP A 149 6.98 15.77 -7.07
N TRP A 150 6.33 15.25 -6.03
CA TRP A 150 5.82 13.89 -5.98
C TRP A 150 4.46 13.86 -5.30
N HIS A 151 3.46 13.31 -5.96
CA HIS A 151 2.13 13.05 -5.39
C HIS A 151 1.97 11.60 -5.03
N ILE A 152 1.38 11.35 -3.87
CA ILE A 152 0.99 10.03 -3.35
C ILE A 152 -0.48 10.07 -3.00
N ASP A 153 -1.20 9.01 -3.35
CA ASP A 153 -2.61 8.86 -3.07
C ASP A 153 -3.00 7.38 -2.91
N ASP A 154 -4.15 7.11 -2.24
CA ASP A 154 -4.75 5.78 -2.07
C ASP A 154 -3.73 4.72 -1.62
N VAL A 155 -3.10 4.95 -0.45
CA VAL A 155 -2.14 4.01 0.13
C VAL A 155 -2.88 2.88 0.84
N ALA A 156 -2.60 1.63 0.48
CA ALA A 156 -3.16 0.47 1.13
C ALA A 156 -2.09 -0.59 1.45
N ILE A 157 -2.12 -1.11 2.67
CA ILE A 157 -1.31 -2.25 3.11
C ILE A 157 -2.25 -3.43 3.32
N TYR A 158 -2.00 -4.52 2.61
CA TYR A 158 -2.75 -5.75 2.75
C TYR A 158 -1.96 -6.74 3.60
N PRO A 159 -2.56 -7.33 4.66
CA PRO A 159 -1.91 -8.35 5.46
C PRO A 159 -1.78 -9.65 4.67
N GLN A 160 -0.95 -10.55 5.17
CA GLN A 160 -1.01 -11.94 4.74
C GLN A 160 -2.42 -12.46 5.05
N VAL A 161 -3.14 -12.86 4.02
CA VAL A 161 -4.36 -13.64 4.22
C VAL A 161 -3.87 -15.04 4.57
N GLU A 162 -4.05 -15.44 5.84
CA GLU A 162 -4.00 -16.85 6.17
C GLU A 162 -5.12 -17.52 5.37
N HIS A 163 -4.78 -18.11 4.25
CA HIS A 163 -5.66 -19.10 3.65
C HIS A 163 -5.66 -20.26 4.65
N SER A 164 -6.68 -20.32 5.48
CA SER A 164 -7.05 -21.60 6.09
C SER A 164 -7.18 -22.55 4.91
N MET A 165 -6.22 -23.46 4.77
CA MET A 165 -6.27 -24.42 3.67
C MET A 165 -7.57 -25.18 3.85
N ILE A 166 -8.47 -25.05 2.87
CA ILE A 166 -9.64 -25.91 2.80
C ILE A 166 -9.10 -27.32 2.65
N THR A 167 -9.15 -28.07 3.73
CA THR A 167 -8.65 -29.44 3.77
C THR A 167 -9.66 -30.43 3.21
N GLY A 168 -10.91 -29.96 3.03
CA GLY A 168 -11.99 -30.76 2.47
C GLY A 168 -13.34 -30.03 2.51
N TYR A 169 -14.35 -30.80 2.20
CA TYR A 169 -15.74 -30.34 2.16
C TYR A 169 -16.61 -31.31 2.93
N ALA A 170 -17.47 -30.81 3.80
CA ALA A 170 -18.55 -31.57 4.39
C ALA A 170 -19.79 -31.45 3.52
N ILE A 171 -20.40 -32.57 3.19
CA ILE A 171 -21.59 -32.66 2.35
C ILE A 171 -22.80 -33.02 3.22
N TYR A 172 -23.87 -32.24 3.07
CA TYR A 172 -25.13 -32.43 3.77
C TYR A 172 -26.24 -32.65 2.77
N ARG A 173 -27.19 -33.54 3.14
CA ARG A 173 -28.42 -33.73 2.43
C ARG A 173 -29.59 -33.48 3.39
N ASN A 174 -30.51 -32.60 3.02
CA ASN A 174 -31.63 -32.18 3.84
C ASN A 174 -31.24 -31.75 5.28
N GLY A 175 -30.04 -31.15 5.41
CA GLY A 175 -29.50 -30.72 6.70
C GLY A 175 -28.70 -31.77 7.49
N GLU A 176 -28.70 -33.02 7.08
CA GLU A 176 -27.91 -34.11 7.69
C GLU A 176 -26.60 -34.31 6.94
N LYS A 177 -25.47 -34.43 7.67
CA LYS A 177 -24.14 -34.70 7.07
C LYS A 177 -24.11 -36.11 6.54
N ILE A 178 -23.88 -36.27 5.23
CA ILE A 178 -23.80 -37.55 4.53
C ILE A 178 -22.39 -37.97 4.12
N GLY A 179 -21.42 -37.07 4.20
CA GLY A 179 -20.05 -37.40 3.90
C GLY A 179 -19.09 -36.24 3.83
N ASN A 180 -17.85 -36.56 3.53
CA ASN A 180 -16.78 -35.60 3.25
C ASN A 180 -16.17 -35.87 1.87
N SER A 181 -15.60 -34.84 1.26
CA SER A 181 -14.78 -34.95 0.06
C SER A 181 -13.56 -34.05 0.18
N VAL A 182 -12.41 -34.50 -0.27
CA VAL A 182 -11.18 -33.72 -0.43
C VAL A 182 -11.05 -33.15 -1.85
N THR A 183 -12.03 -33.39 -2.70
CA THR A 183 -12.11 -32.92 -4.08
C THR A 183 -13.37 -32.14 -4.34
N SER A 184 -13.49 -31.49 -5.49
CA SER A 184 -14.69 -30.75 -5.91
C SER A 184 -15.87 -31.65 -6.31
N THR A 185 -15.77 -32.97 -6.13
CA THR A 185 -16.80 -33.96 -6.51
C THR A 185 -17.18 -34.82 -5.33
N PHE A 186 -18.47 -35.13 -5.23
CA PHE A 186 -19.04 -36.09 -4.31
C PHE A 186 -20.22 -36.80 -4.97
N THR A 187 -20.33 -38.09 -4.77
CA THR A 187 -21.45 -38.88 -5.29
C THR A 187 -22.26 -39.39 -4.11
N ASP A 188 -23.55 -38.98 -4.03
CA ASP A 188 -24.51 -39.59 -3.12
C ASP A 188 -24.98 -40.90 -3.74
N ILE A 189 -24.56 -42.03 -3.17
CA ILE A 189 -24.89 -43.38 -3.68
C ILE A 189 -26.23 -43.93 -3.16
N ALA A 190 -26.87 -43.19 -2.23
CA ALA A 190 -28.13 -43.62 -1.63
C ALA A 190 -29.06 -42.40 -1.40
N PRO A 191 -29.45 -41.67 -2.46
CA PRO A 191 -30.36 -40.54 -2.32
C PRO A 191 -31.72 -41.01 -1.79
N LEU A 192 -32.39 -40.14 -1.02
CA LEU A 192 -33.74 -40.39 -0.53
C LEU A 192 -34.77 -40.30 -1.66
N SER A 193 -35.90 -40.97 -1.52
CA SER A 193 -37.05 -40.80 -2.40
C SER A 193 -37.61 -39.39 -2.26
N GLY A 194 -37.88 -38.70 -3.37
CA GLY A 194 -38.37 -37.34 -3.41
C GLY A 194 -37.29 -36.28 -3.56
N GLU A 195 -37.54 -35.06 -3.10
CA GLU A 195 -36.62 -33.93 -3.20
C GLU A 195 -35.44 -34.08 -2.24
N ASN A 196 -34.22 -33.89 -2.73
CA ASN A 196 -33.00 -33.89 -1.94
C ASN A 196 -32.33 -32.51 -2.09
N VAL A 197 -32.17 -31.77 -1.00
CA VAL A 197 -31.46 -30.49 -0.95
C VAL A 197 -30.06 -30.73 -0.42
N TYR A 198 -29.03 -30.42 -1.27
CA TYR A 198 -27.65 -30.60 -0.89
C TYR A 198 -27.03 -29.27 -0.51
N THR A 199 -26.26 -29.25 0.57
CA THR A 199 -25.38 -28.15 0.94
C THR A 199 -23.95 -28.63 1.15
N VAL A 200 -22.98 -27.78 0.82
CA VAL A 200 -21.55 -28.06 0.96
C VAL A 200 -20.93 -26.99 1.87
N ARG A 201 -20.10 -27.40 2.83
CA ARG A 201 -19.32 -26.52 3.69
C ARG A 201 -17.85 -26.83 3.52
N ALA A 202 -17.02 -25.83 3.39
CA ALA A 202 -15.56 -25.98 3.45
C ALA A 202 -15.14 -26.27 4.91
N GLU A 203 -14.17 -27.19 5.08
CA GLU A 203 -13.57 -27.58 6.36
C GLU A 203 -12.06 -27.38 6.35
#